data_c7d75e1a238056406f4b9cb35e07ffd0
#
_entry.id   c7d75e1a238056406f4b9cb35e07ffd0
#
_cell.length_a   1.000
_cell.length_b   1.000
_cell.length_c   1.000
_cell.angle_alpha   90.00
_cell.angle_beta   90.00
_cell.angle_gamma   90.00
#
_symmetry.space_group_name_H-M   'P 1'
#
loop_
_entity.id
_entity.type
_entity.pdbx_description
1 polymer ?
#
loop_
_entity_poly.entity_id
_entity_poly.type
_entity_poly.pdbx_seq_one_letter_code
_entity_poly.pdbx_strand_id
1 'polypeptide(L)'
;MPGFTAKGTQVKATRRTFAAAILATGLALTACAPSSTTGTATSGDAASGSAAAPAEVNVGIVYSKTGPLAAYGDAYYNGLQAGLDYATEGTGKVGDTKLNITYHDDGGDPDKAVTVAKELIGKDYKILAGTASSGIALKLVEQAAQNKILYISGPAATDAVTGANKYTFRSGRQTIQDVNTAGTFVEDLKGKTVVVFAQDNAFGQGNAAAVKALLGAKGATVKEILVPESSTEFNTFARQLIDQKPDLAFVAWAGTTSGSMWQALSQQGAFDAAPIVTGLGDVATYGAFGEAGTKISFLNHYFPGAGKNDVEKKMLEFLEKDGKKADLFTPDGFAAGQMIVQAVKEGKGDVDAMVTALEGFKFDGPKGAMEVRAGDHALIQPMFQAKLNKDGSNWVPELVKTIPGPDVAPAEAAK
;
A
#
# COMPACT_ATOMS: atom_id res chain seq x y z
N MET A 1 -15.59 46.96 33.76
CA MET A 1 -14.56 48.01 33.90
C MET A 1 -13.40 47.45 34.72
N PRO A 2 -12.13 47.60 34.37
CA PRO A 2 -11.46 48.35 33.31
C PRO A 2 -10.78 47.37 32.29
N GLY A 3 -10.62 47.64 31.13
CA GLY A 3 -9.93 48.41 30.16
C GLY A 3 -8.40 48.23 30.14
N PHE A 4 -7.85 47.40 29.20
CA PHE A 4 -6.40 47.41 28.89
C PHE A 4 -6.18 47.70 27.41
N THR A 5 -5.49 48.78 27.18
CA THR A 5 -5.11 49.39 25.90
C THR A 5 -3.93 48.63 25.26
N ALA A 6 -3.99 48.44 23.97
CA ALA A 6 -2.90 47.97 23.13
C ALA A 6 -1.82 49.02 22.95
N LYS A 7 -0.54 48.66 23.08
CA LYS A 7 0.61 49.42 22.59
C LYS A 7 1.24 48.69 21.42
N GLY A 8 1.11 49.29 20.25
CA GLY A 8 1.84 48.90 19.05
C GLY A 8 3.32 49.29 19.14
N THR A 9 4.19 48.40 18.74
CA THR A 9 5.61 48.70 18.53
C THR A 9 5.92 48.47 17.04
N GLN A 10 6.17 49.60 16.34
CA GLN A 10 6.70 49.62 14.98
C GLN A 10 8.20 49.33 15.01
N VAL A 11 8.65 48.40 14.19
CA VAL A 11 10.07 48.17 13.90
C VAL A 11 10.37 48.63 12.48
N LYS A 12 11.28 49.63 12.40
CA LYS A 12 11.73 50.29 11.19
C LYS A 12 12.57 49.38 10.31
N ALA A 13 12.25 49.32 9.02
CA ALA A 13 13.05 48.76 7.97
C ALA A 13 14.30 49.61 7.69
N THR A 14 15.48 48.97 7.68
CA THR A 14 16.73 49.58 7.21
C THR A 14 17.15 48.93 5.91
N ARG A 15 17.01 49.67 4.81
CA ARG A 15 17.59 49.32 3.50
C ARG A 15 19.10 49.56 3.58
N ARG A 16 19.89 48.56 3.21
CA ARG A 16 21.31 48.71 2.84
C ARG A 16 21.50 48.28 1.38
N THR A 17 21.70 49.25 0.54
CA THR A 17 22.25 49.18 -0.82
C THR A 17 23.74 48.86 -0.74
N PHE A 18 24.21 47.89 -1.52
CA PHE A 18 25.62 47.78 -1.87
C PHE A 18 25.79 47.75 -3.37
N ALA A 19 26.71 48.60 -3.81
CA ALA A 19 27.01 48.95 -5.17
C ALA A 19 27.93 47.93 -5.85
N ALA A 20 27.81 47.93 -7.17
CA ALA A 20 28.61 47.16 -8.13
C ALA A 20 30.10 47.53 -8.14
N ALA A 21 30.93 46.55 -8.40
CA ALA A 21 32.27 46.80 -8.96
C ALA A 21 32.55 45.80 -10.08
N ILE A 22 32.69 46.34 -11.28
CA ILE A 22 33.11 45.70 -12.52
C ILE A 22 34.63 45.75 -12.54
N LEU A 23 35.30 44.62 -12.83
CA LEU A 23 36.69 44.62 -13.32
C LEU A 23 36.78 43.63 -14.46
N ALA A 24 37.06 44.19 -15.64
CA ALA A 24 37.44 43.52 -16.87
C ALA A 24 38.97 43.51 -17.04
N THR A 25 39.54 42.38 -17.42
CA THR A 25 40.88 42.24 -18.08
C THR A 25 40.94 40.76 -18.48
N GLY A 26 41.39 40.28 -19.63
CA GLY A 26 42.04 40.83 -20.79
C GLY A 26 42.37 39.64 -21.69
N LEU A 27 42.27 39.81 -23.00
CA LEU A 27 42.56 38.85 -24.09
C LEU A 27 44.00 38.32 -24.08
N ALA A 28 44.17 37.03 -24.49
CA ALA A 28 45.33 36.57 -25.22
C ALA A 28 44.91 35.56 -26.30
N LEU A 29 44.95 36.01 -27.54
CA LEU A 29 44.87 35.21 -28.77
C LEU A 29 46.25 34.61 -29.07
N THR A 30 46.31 33.29 -29.33
CA THR A 30 47.39 32.73 -30.19
C THR A 30 46.73 31.78 -31.20
N ALA A 31 46.80 32.23 -32.44
CA ALA A 31 46.50 31.45 -33.63
C ALA A 31 47.71 30.66 -34.08
N CYS A 32 47.53 29.41 -34.46
CA CYS A 32 48.35 28.70 -35.46
C CYS A 32 47.47 27.66 -36.17
N ALA A 33 47.30 27.86 -37.48
CA ALA A 33 46.83 26.88 -38.45
C ALA A 33 47.98 26.78 -39.49
N PRO A 34 47.93 25.90 -40.53
CA PRO A 34 47.30 24.59 -40.68
C PRO A 34 48.26 23.50 -41.17
N SER A 35 47.93 22.25 -41.11
CA SER A 35 48.48 21.21 -42.00
C SER A 35 47.38 20.26 -42.46
N SER A 36 47.17 20.29 -43.76
CA SER A 36 46.30 19.40 -44.51
C SER A 36 46.91 17.99 -44.63
N THR A 37 46.17 16.98 -44.19
CA THR A 37 46.31 15.61 -44.70
C THR A 37 44.94 14.99 -44.89
N THR A 38 44.67 14.70 -46.17
CA THR A 38 43.54 13.90 -46.67
C THR A 38 43.56 12.53 -46.03
N GLY A 39 42.47 12.19 -45.30
CA GLY A 39 42.21 10.87 -44.75
C GLY A 39 40.74 10.53 -44.90
N THR A 40 40.49 9.46 -45.59
CA THR A 40 39.29 8.78 -46.01
C THR A 40 38.22 8.72 -44.89
N ALA A 41 37.02 9.18 -45.20
CA ALA A 41 35.86 9.05 -44.34
C ALA A 41 35.46 7.57 -44.23
N THR A 42 35.67 6.98 -43.09
CA THR A 42 35.04 5.73 -42.68
C THR A 42 33.82 6.13 -41.84
N SER A 43 32.63 5.76 -42.32
CA SER A 43 31.39 5.86 -41.58
C SER A 43 31.53 5.05 -40.30
N GLY A 44 31.81 5.71 -39.21
CA GLY A 44 31.73 5.10 -37.87
C GLY A 44 30.28 5.06 -37.44
N ASP A 45 29.74 3.85 -37.29
CA ASP A 45 28.53 3.57 -36.57
C ASP A 45 28.54 4.34 -35.25
N ALA A 46 27.54 5.21 -35.06
CA ALA A 46 27.24 5.76 -33.75
C ALA A 46 26.75 4.60 -32.88
N ALA A 47 27.67 3.94 -32.17
CA ALA A 47 27.33 3.07 -31.07
C ALA A 47 26.49 3.89 -30.11
N SER A 48 25.18 3.63 -30.05
CA SER A 48 24.32 4.01 -28.94
C SER A 48 24.94 3.42 -27.68
N GLY A 49 25.73 4.21 -26.98
CA GLY A 49 26.27 3.84 -25.68
C GLY A 49 25.14 3.61 -24.72
N SER A 50 24.77 2.35 -24.51
CA SER A 50 23.93 1.98 -23.38
C SER A 50 24.61 2.51 -22.13
N ALA A 51 23.99 3.48 -21.47
CA ALA A 51 24.49 3.97 -20.19
C ALA A 51 24.69 2.79 -19.24
N ALA A 52 25.86 2.70 -18.63
CA ALA A 52 26.13 1.66 -17.64
C ALA A 52 25.07 1.76 -16.52
N ALA A 53 24.57 0.61 -16.07
CA ALA A 53 23.65 0.58 -14.93
C ALA A 53 24.34 1.22 -13.71
N PRO A 54 23.61 1.97 -12.85
CA PRO A 54 24.19 2.57 -11.67
C PRO A 54 24.72 1.50 -10.73
N ALA A 55 25.82 1.78 -10.04
CA ALA A 55 26.41 0.84 -9.08
C ALA A 55 25.50 0.58 -7.86
N GLU A 56 24.60 1.53 -7.56
CA GLU A 56 23.66 1.45 -6.45
C GLU A 56 22.33 2.15 -6.81
N VAL A 57 21.21 1.56 -6.37
CA VAL A 57 19.86 2.16 -6.45
C VAL A 57 19.31 2.31 -5.05
N ASN A 58 18.92 3.53 -4.69
CA ASN A 58 18.32 3.87 -3.41
C ASN A 58 16.81 3.61 -3.41
N VAL A 59 16.33 2.85 -2.41
CA VAL A 59 14.91 2.53 -2.20
C VAL A 59 14.51 2.94 -0.80
N GLY A 60 13.52 3.82 -0.68
CA GLY A 60 12.97 4.28 0.59
C GLY A 60 11.68 3.55 0.93
N ILE A 61 11.67 2.85 2.06
CA ILE A 61 10.48 2.18 2.58
C ILE A 61 9.86 3.06 3.65
N VAL A 62 8.67 3.61 3.34
CA VAL A 62 7.87 4.42 4.28
C VAL A 62 6.74 3.52 4.78
N TYR A 63 6.79 3.08 6.05
CA TYR A 63 5.87 2.08 6.57
C TYR A 63 5.46 2.37 8.00
N SER A 64 4.34 1.82 8.43
CA SER A 64 3.77 2.02 9.77
C SER A 64 4.52 1.17 10.80
N LYS A 65 5.76 1.58 11.15
CA LYS A 65 6.56 0.89 12.20
C LYS A 65 5.97 1.12 13.58
N THR A 66 5.39 2.30 13.81
CA THR A 66 4.69 2.66 15.04
C THR A 66 3.28 3.18 14.71
N GLY A 67 2.47 3.43 15.74
CA GLY A 67 1.11 3.94 15.58
C GLY A 67 0.04 2.83 15.49
N PRO A 68 -1.20 3.19 15.13
CA PRO A 68 -2.35 2.27 15.19
C PRO A 68 -2.23 1.04 14.29
N LEU A 69 -1.43 1.12 13.22
CA LEU A 69 -1.25 0.06 12.22
C LEU A 69 0.12 -0.64 12.33
N ALA A 70 0.80 -0.54 13.48
CA ALA A 70 2.15 -1.08 13.66
C ALA A 70 2.25 -2.60 13.37
N ALA A 71 1.27 -3.40 13.79
CA ALA A 71 1.24 -4.84 13.49
C ALA A 71 1.21 -5.11 11.97
N TYR A 72 0.48 -4.29 11.22
CA TYR A 72 0.41 -4.39 9.75
C TYR A 72 1.71 -3.94 9.09
N GLY A 73 2.31 -2.88 9.62
CA GLY A 73 3.62 -2.41 9.15
C GLY A 73 4.72 -3.44 9.39
N ASP A 74 4.72 -4.11 10.55
CA ASP A 74 5.69 -5.17 10.86
C ASP A 74 5.52 -6.39 9.94
N ALA A 75 4.29 -6.84 9.69
CA ALA A 75 4.01 -7.93 8.76
C ALA A 75 4.50 -7.58 7.33
N TYR A 76 4.22 -6.35 6.86
CA TYR A 76 4.70 -5.87 5.57
C TYR A 76 6.23 -5.81 5.51
N TYR A 77 6.88 -5.25 6.54
CA TYR A 77 8.34 -5.16 6.63
C TYR A 77 9.00 -6.55 6.56
N ASN A 78 8.50 -7.50 7.33
CA ASN A 78 9.03 -8.86 7.34
C ASN A 78 8.86 -9.55 5.97
N GLY A 79 7.71 -9.35 5.34
CA GLY A 79 7.47 -9.84 3.98
C GLY A 79 8.38 -9.21 2.93
N LEU A 80 8.62 -7.89 3.03
CA LEU A 80 9.52 -7.19 2.12
C LEU A 80 10.95 -7.73 2.19
N GLN A 81 11.44 -7.98 3.39
CA GLN A 81 12.76 -8.60 3.59
C GLN A 81 12.85 -9.97 2.90
N ALA A 82 11.83 -10.82 3.12
CA ALA A 82 11.75 -12.13 2.49
C ALA A 82 11.64 -12.04 0.96
N GLY A 83 10.86 -11.09 0.45
CA GLY A 83 10.68 -10.88 -1.00
C GLY A 83 11.93 -10.35 -1.69
N LEU A 84 12.68 -9.45 -1.04
CA LEU A 84 13.98 -8.96 -1.52
C LEU A 84 15.01 -10.10 -1.53
N ASP A 85 15.10 -10.88 -0.44
CA ASP A 85 16.00 -12.04 -0.36
C ASP A 85 15.68 -13.05 -1.47
N TYR A 86 14.42 -13.41 -1.61
CA TYR A 86 13.94 -14.33 -2.64
C TYR A 86 14.28 -13.86 -4.06
N ALA A 87 13.95 -12.60 -4.38
CA ALA A 87 14.09 -12.08 -5.74
C ALA A 87 15.55 -11.73 -6.11
N THR A 88 16.44 -11.53 -5.13
CA THR A 88 17.87 -11.32 -5.31
C THR A 88 18.71 -12.60 -5.06
N GLU A 89 18.05 -13.74 -4.79
CA GLU A 89 18.72 -15.00 -4.43
C GLU A 89 19.70 -14.82 -3.25
N GLY A 90 19.31 -13.99 -2.27
CA GLY A 90 20.09 -13.71 -1.06
C GLY A 90 21.28 -12.75 -1.26
N THR A 91 21.51 -12.24 -2.46
CA THR A 91 22.69 -11.40 -2.77
C THR A 91 22.52 -9.93 -2.41
N GLY A 92 21.26 -9.45 -2.27
CA GLY A 92 20.92 -8.04 -2.11
C GLY A 92 21.28 -7.19 -3.33
N LYS A 93 21.52 -7.82 -4.48
CA LYS A 93 21.90 -7.17 -5.74
C LYS A 93 21.00 -7.60 -6.89
N VAL A 94 20.92 -6.73 -7.90
CA VAL A 94 20.28 -6.99 -9.18
C VAL A 94 21.34 -6.89 -10.27
N GLY A 95 21.89 -8.04 -10.70
CA GLY A 95 23.13 -8.07 -11.47
C GLY A 95 24.27 -7.43 -10.65
N ASP A 96 24.95 -6.43 -11.21
CA ASP A 96 26.01 -5.69 -10.51
C ASP A 96 25.49 -4.52 -9.66
N THR A 97 24.21 -4.16 -9.78
CA THR A 97 23.59 -3.05 -9.05
C THR A 97 23.23 -3.46 -7.63
N LYS A 98 23.77 -2.78 -6.63
CA LYS A 98 23.38 -2.96 -5.22
C LYS A 98 22.06 -2.25 -4.92
N LEU A 99 21.17 -2.91 -4.17
CA LEU A 99 19.99 -2.26 -3.61
C LEU A 99 20.33 -1.67 -2.25
N ASN A 100 20.20 -0.34 -2.12
CA ASN A 100 20.36 0.36 -0.85
C ASN A 100 18.97 0.64 -0.27
N ILE A 101 18.49 -0.25 0.60
CA ILE A 101 17.16 -0.17 1.18
C ILE A 101 17.20 0.57 2.52
N THR A 102 16.42 1.64 2.65
CA THR A 102 16.26 2.36 3.92
C THR A 102 14.83 2.31 4.41
N TYR A 103 14.65 2.27 5.73
CA TYR A 103 13.36 2.06 6.37
C TYR A 103 13.00 3.26 7.25
N HIS A 104 11.79 3.81 7.03
CA HIS A 104 11.32 5.03 7.66
C HIS A 104 9.93 4.84 8.24
N ASP A 105 9.76 5.24 9.50
CA ASP A 105 8.49 5.14 10.21
C ASP A 105 7.54 6.29 9.84
N ASP A 106 6.37 5.98 9.30
CA ASP A 106 5.31 6.96 9.06
C ASP A 106 4.55 7.32 10.35
N GLY A 107 4.60 6.46 11.38
CA GLY A 107 3.92 6.69 12.67
C GLY A 107 2.39 6.74 12.58
N GLY A 108 1.80 6.42 11.43
CA GLY A 108 0.38 6.64 11.15
C GLY A 108 0.03 8.10 10.86
N ASP A 109 1.03 8.96 10.66
CA ASP A 109 0.90 10.42 10.44
C ASP A 109 1.19 10.78 8.98
N PRO A 110 0.19 11.27 8.21
CA PRO A 110 0.37 11.66 6.81
C PRO A 110 1.39 12.78 6.60
N ASP A 111 1.50 13.75 7.49
CA ASP A 111 2.42 14.89 7.34
C ASP A 111 3.87 14.44 7.59
N LYS A 112 4.09 13.55 8.56
CA LYS A 112 5.37 12.90 8.80
C LYS A 112 5.80 12.09 7.57
N ALA A 113 4.90 11.29 7.00
CA ALA A 113 5.18 10.49 5.81
C ALA A 113 5.57 11.36 4.60
N VAL A 114 4.89 12.49 4.39
CA VAL A 114 5.23 13.46 3.33
C VAL A 114 6.61 14.07 3.58
N THR A 115 6.93 14.41 4.82
CA THR A 115 8.23 14.97 5.19
C THR A 115 9.35 13.97 4.87
N VAL A 116 9.19 12.72 5.30
CA VAL A 116 10.13 11.63 4.99
C VAL A 116 10.28 11.44 3.49
N ALA A 117 9.18 11.37 2.74
CA ALA A 117 9.21 11.21 1.29
C ALA A 117 10.01 12.33 0.61
N LYS A 118 9.78 13.59 0.98
CA LYS A 118 10.52 14.75 0.44
C LYS A 118 12.00 14.71 0.77
N GLU A 119 12.38 14.28 1.97
CA GLU A 119 13.80 14.11 2.34
C GLU A 119 14.47 13.05 1.50
N LEU A 120 13.81 11.90 1.27
CA LEU A 120 14.33 10.82 0.43
C LEU A 120 14.48 11.26 -1.03
N ILE A 121 13.46 11.91 -1.58
CA ILE A 121 13.48 12.46 -2.94
C ILE A 121 14.62 13.47 -3.09
N GLY A 122 14.81 14.37 -2.11
CA GLY A 122 15.91 15.33 -2.08
C GLY A 122 17.30 14.68 -2.02
N LYS A 123 17.40 13.43 -1.57
CA LYS A 123 18.61 12.58 -1.56
C LYS A 123 18.70 11.63 -2.76
N ASP A 124 17.96 11.92 -3.83
CA ASP A 124 17.94 11.16 -5.10
C ASP A 124 17.41 9.72 -5.01
N TYR A 125 16.52 9.45 -4.05
CA TYR A 125 15.77 8.19 -4.05
C TYR A 125 14.76 8.19 -5.20
N LYS A 126 14.85 7.16 -6.06
CA LYS A 126 13.97 7.00 -7.24
C LYS A 126 12.80 6.07 -6.99
N ILE A 127 12.84 5.30 -5.91
CA ILE A 127 11.83 4.31 -5.55
C ILE A 127 11.40 4.57 -4.11
N LEU A 128 10.09 4.72 -3.90
CA LEU A 128 9.45 4.65 -2.59
C LEU A 128 8.51 3.45 -2.54
N ALA A 129 8.39 2.78 -1.40
CA ALA A 129 7.42 1.72 -1.20
C ALA A 129 6.81 1.75 0.23
N GLY A 130 5.68 1.10 0.43
CA GLY A 130 4.89 1.10 1.67
C GLY A 130 3.58 1.85 1.42
N THR A 131 2.80 2.07 2.29
CA THR A 131 2.47 2.04 3.69
C THR A 131 1.24 1.12 3.95
N ALA A 132 0.82 0.94 5.20
CA ALA A 132 -0.46 0.26 5.52
C ALA A 132 -1.66 1.23 5.54
N SER A 133 -1.42 2.52 5.75
CA SER A 133 -2.46 3.55 5.86
C SER A 133 -2.93 4.05 4.49
N SER A 134 -4.23 3.94 4.21
CA SER A 134 -4.83 4.49 2.98
C SER A 134 -4.66 6.01 2.87
N GLY A 135 -4.80 6.76 3.97
CA GLY A 135 -4.61 8.21 3.98
C GLY A 135 -3.18 8.60 3.65
N ILE A 136 -2.18 7.88 4.18
CA ILE A 136 -0.76 8.10 3.88
C ILE A 136 -0.45 7.72 2.43
N ALA A 137 -0.97 6.57 1.95
CA ALA A 137 -0.74 6.13 0.57
C ALA A 137 -1.19 7.20 -0.45
N LEU A 138 -2.34 7.83 -0.23
CA LEU A 138 -2.82 8.92 -1.09
C LEU A 138 -1.85 10.12 -1.11
N LYS A 139 -1.22 10.45 0.01
CA LYS A 139 -0.19 11.51 0.07
C LYS A 139 1.09 11.12 -0.66
N LEU A 140 1.51 9.86 -0.57
CA LEU A 140 2.68 9.37 -1.31
C LEU A 140 2.42 9.28 -2.82
N VAL A 141 1.19 8.97 -3.24
CA VAL A 141 0.72 9.07 -4.64
C VAL A 141 0.94 10.48 -5.20
N GLU A 142 0.58 11.53 -4.45
CA GLU A 142 0.82 12.92 -4.84
C GLU A 142 2.32 13.22 -5.00
N GLN A 143 3.17 12.73 -4.06
CA GLN A 143 4.62 12.90 -4.14
C GLN A 143 5.22 12.17 -5.35
N ALA A 144 4.74 10.97 -5.66
CA ALA A 144 5.19 10.20 -6.82
C ALA A 144 4.91 10.94 -8.13
N ALA A 145 3.70 11.46 -8.28
CA ALA A 145 3.30 12.23 -9.48
C ALA A 145 4.12 13.53 -9.65
N GLN A 146 4.24 14.32 -8.57
CA GLN A 146 4.91 15.62 -8.59
C GLN A 146 6.41 15.50 -8.88
N ASN A 147 7.05 14.46 -8.37
CA ASN A 147 8.50 14.29 -8.44
C ASN A 147 8.95 13.25 -9.47
N LYS A 148 8.00 12.60 -10.15
CA LYS A 148 8.25 11.56 -11.16
C LYS A 148 9.18 10.46 -10.62
N ILE A 149 8.79 9.88 -9.47
CA ILE A 149 9.48 8.76 -8.83
C ILE A 149 8.56 7.53 -8.79
N LEU A 150 9.12 6.33 -8.84
CA LEU A 150 8.36 5.11 -8.70
C LEU A 150 7.84 4.97 -7.26
N TYR A 151 6.53 4.78 -7.11
CA TYR A 151 5.91 4.46 -5.83
C TYR A 151 5.16 3.11 -5.91
N ILE A 152 5.51 2.19 -5.04
CA ILE A 152 4.84 0.90 -4.90
C ILE A 152 4.07 0.93 -3.57
N SER A 153 2.77 1.22 -3.63
CA SER A 153 1.90 1.22 -2.45
C SER A 153 1.83 -0.17 -1.83
N GLY A 154 2.02 -0.26 -0.53
CA GLY A 154 1.96 -1.50 0.24
C GLY A 154 0.52 -1.97 0.54
N PRO A 155 0.21 -2.38 1.79
CA PRO A 155 -1.10 -2.93 2.17
C PRO A 155 -2.27 -1.96 2.11
N ALA A 156 -2.04 -0.66 1.92
CA ALA A 156 -3.10 0.35 1.85
C ALA A 156 -4.17 -0.02 0.81
N ALA A 157 -5.42 -0.19 1.27
CA ALA A 157 -6.48 -0.80 0.46
C ALA A 157 -7.20 0.15 -0.48
N THR A 158 -7.19 1.47 -0.24
CA THR A 158 -8.01 2.41 -1.01
C THR A 158 -7.84 2.23 -2.52
N ASP A 159 -8.96 2.16 -3.24
CA ASP A 159 -8.98 2.03 -4.70
C ASP A 159 -8.41 3.26 -5.41
N ALA A 160 -8.43 4.43 -4.75
CA ALA A 160 -7.93 5.68 -5.30
C ALA A 160 -6.41 5.72 -5.57
N VAL A 161 -5.66 4.72 -5.13
CA VAL A 161 -4.25 4.50 -5.50
C VAL A 161 -4.12 3.95 -6.92
N THR A 162 -5.07 3.10 -7.34
CA THR A 162 -5.05 2.41 -8.64
C THR A 162 -5.42 3.39 -9.74
N GLY A 163 -4.59 3.49 -10.77
CA GLY A 163 -4.79 4.41 -11.90
C GLY A 163 -4.58 5.90 -11.56
N ALA A 164 -4.12 6.23 -10.36
CA ALA A 164 -3.97 7.62 -9.93
C ALA A 164 -2.95 8.41 -10.77
N ASN A 165 -1.86 7.79 -11.18
CA ASN A 165 -0.84 8.34 -12.09
C ASN A 165 0.08 7.21 -12.59
N LYS A 166 0.90 7.50 -13.61
CA LYS A 166 1.78 6.51 -14.23
C LYS A 166 2.92 6.00 -13.35
N TYR A 167 3.25 6.68 -12.25
CA TYR A 167 4.37 6.33 -11.39
C TYR A 167 3.95 5.49 -10.18
N THR A 168 2.63 5.27 -10.00
CA THR A 168 2.09 4.60 -8.82
C THR A 168 1.61 3.19 -9.15
N PHE A 169 2.12 2.23 -8.39
CA PHE A 169 1.78 0.81 -8.43
C PHE A 169 1.29 0.37 -7.06
N ARG A 170 0.84 -0.88 -6.94
CA ARG A 170 0.51 -1.48 -5.64
C ARG A 170 1.02 -2.92 -5.55
N SER A 171 1.46 -3.30 -4.35
CA SER A 171 1.86 -4.68 -4.03
C SER A 171 0.81 -5.42 -3.20
N GLY A 172 -0.20 -4.71 -2.68
CA GLY A 172 -1.32 -5.26 -1.94
C GLY A 172 -2.63 -5.28 -2.71
N ARG A 173 -3.66 -5.87 -2.10
CA ARG A 173 -5.03 -5.84 -2.65
C ARG A 173 -5.64 -4.45 -2.57
N GLN A 174 -6.76 -4.25 -3.23
CA GLN A 174 -7.57 -3.04 -3.12
C GLN A 174 -8.99 -3.35 -2.64
N THR A 175 -9.70 -2.32 -2.15
CA THR A 175 -11.02 -2.45 -1.52
C THR A 175 -12.06 -3.15 -2.41
N ILE A 176 -12.05 -2.89 -3.72
CA ILE A 176 -12.97 -3.56 -4.66
C ILE A 176 -12.76 -5.08 -4.67
N GLN A 177 -11.51 -5.57 -4.54
CA GLN A 177 -11.25 -7.01 -4.43
C GLN A 177 -11.82 -7.59 -3.14
N ASP A 178 -11.74 -6.87 -2.02
CA ASP A 178 -12.35 -7.26 -0.75
C ASP A 178 -13.89 -7.35 -0.89
N VAL A 179 -14.53 -6.33 -1.46
CA VAL A 179 -15.98 -6.27 -1.63
C VAL A 179 -16.49 -7.30 -2.65
N ASN A 180 -15.76 -7.52 -3.75
CA ASN A 180 -16.09 -8.60 -4.70
C ASN A 180 -16.02 -9.96 -4.03
N THR A 181 -14.98 -10.20 -3.20
CA THR A 181 -14.86 -11.43 -2.40
C THR A 181 -16.03 -11.55 -1.42
N ALA A 182 -16.40 -10.48 -0.72
CA ALA A 182 -17.58 -10.46 0.17
C ALA A 182 -18.86 -10.77 -0.58
N GLY A 183 -19.02 -10.26 -1.78
CA GLY A 183 -20.18 -10.52 -2.64
C GLY A 183 -20.35 -12.00 -3.04
N THR A 184 -19.31 -12.83 -2.88
CA THR A 184 -19.41 -14.27 -3.14
C THR A 184 -20.03 -15.06 -1.98
N PHE A 185 -20.23 -14.45 -0.82
CA PHE A 185 -20.94 -15.08 0.31
C PHE A 185 -22.47 -14.90 0.25
N VAL A 186 -22.97 -14.04 -0.63
CA VAL A 186 -24.40 -13.71 -0.70
C VAL A 186 -24.92 -13.98 -2.11
N GLU A 187 -25.91 -14.87 -2.22
CA GLU A 187 -26.44 -15.29 -3.53
C GLU A 187 -27.43 -14.26 -4.12
N ASP A 188 -28.28 -13.63 -3.31
CA ASP A 188 -29.25 -12.64 -3.76
C ASP A 188 -29.24 -11.39 -2.86
N LEU A 189 -28.92 -10.27 -3.45
CA LEU A 189 -28.87 -8.95 -2.78
C LEU A 189 -30.07 -8.06 -3.11
N LYS A 190 -30.96 -8.48 -4.03
CA LYS A 190 -32.07 -7.65 -4.46
C LYS A 190 -33.05 -7.39 -3.32
N GLY A 191 -33.26 -6.11 -3.00
CA GLY A 191 -34.12 -5.67 -1.92
C GLY A 191 -33.56 -5.89 -0.51
N LYS A 192 -32.33 -6.35 -0.38
CA LYS A 192 -31.64 -6.54 0.91
C LYS A 192 -31.05 -5.23 1.42
N THR A 193 -31.00 -5.10 2.74
CA THR A 193 -30.30 -4.00 3.41
C THR A 193 -28.89 -4.45 3.79
N VAL A 194 -27.88 -3.78 3.23
CA VAL A 194 -26.48 -3.95 3.60
C VAL A 194 -26.04 -2.75 4.42
N VAL A 195 -25.54 -2.97 5.63
CA VAL A 195 -25.00 -1.90 6.46
C VAL A 195 -23.48 -2.01 6.49
N VAL A 196 -22.81 -0.95 6.07
CA VAL A 196 -21.36 -0.80 6.22
C VAL A 196 -21.07 -0.21 7.59
N PHE A 197 -20.31 -0.93 8.41
CA PHE A 197 -19.84 -0.48 9.70
C PHE A 197 -18.33 -0.28 9.61
N ALA A 198 -17.88 0.96 9.60
CA ALA A 198 -16.49 1.28 9.28
C ALA A 198 -15.94 2.46 10.10
N GLN A 199 -14.60 2.55 10.20
CA GLN A 199 -13.94 3.74 10.72
C GLN A 199 -14.13 4.92 9.76
N ASP A 200 -14.30 6.13 10.28
CA ASP A 200 -14.38 7.36 9.49
C ASP A 200 -12.99 7.86 9.11
N ASN A 201 -12.37 7.17 8.18
CA ASN A 201 -11.10 7.49 7.56
C ASN A 201 -11.05 7.03 6.10
N ALA A 202 -9.95 7.29 5.39
CA ALA A 202 -9.85 6.95 3.97
C ALA A 202 -10.06 5.45 3.66
N PHE A 203 -9.70 4.55 4.59
CA PHE A 203 -9.96 3.11 4.44
C PHE A 203 -11.46 2.80 4.57
N GLY A 204 -12.11 3.26 5.64
CA GLY A 204 -13.53 2.99 5.88
C GLY A 204 -14.44 3.65 4.85
N GLN A 205 -14.18 4.90 4.49
CA GLN A 205 -14.90 5.63 3.46
C GLN A 205 -14.77 4.94 2.08
N GLY A 206 -13.56 4.47 1.74
CA GLY A 206 -13.32 3.70 0.52
C GLY A 206 -14.13 2.39 0.48
N ASN A 207 -14.19 1.67 1.61
CA ASN A 207 -15.02 0.46 1.73
C ASN A 207 -16.51 0.77 1.58
N ALA A 208 -17.02 1.82 2.22
CA ALA A 208 -18.41 2.23 2.09
C ALA A 208 -18.77 2.57 0.63
N ALA A 209 -17.91 3.32 -0.06
CA ALA A 209 -18.09 3.64 -1.47
C ALA A 209 -18.10 2.38 -2.36
N ALA A 210 -17.17 1.44 -2.14
CA ALA A 210 -17.08 0.21 -2.91
C ALA A 210 -18.30 -0.72 -2.68
N VAL A 211 -18.74 -0.88 -1.42
CA VAL A 211 -19.94 -1.65 -1.10
C VAL A 211 -21.18 -1.05 -1.79
N LYS A 212 -21.31 0.27 -1.74
CA LYS A 212 -22.42 0.98 -2.41
C LYS A 212 -22.37 0.80 -3.93
N ALA A 213 -21.17 0.91 -4.54
CA ALA A 213 -21.02 0.73 -5.98
C ALA A 213 -21.31 -0.71 -6.43
N LEU A 214 -20.80 -1.71 -5.72
CA LEU A 214 -20.83 -3.11 -6.18
C LEU A 214 -22.08 -3.86 -5.69
N LEU A 215 -22.40 -3.79 -4.40
CA LEU A 215 -23.55 -4.50 -3.84
C LEU A 215 -24.84 -3.70 -4.08
N GLY A 216 -24.77 -2.37 -4.08
CA GLY A 216 -25.88 -1.51 -4.50
C GLY A 216 -26.29 -1.74 -5.96
N ALA A 217 -25.33 -1.90 -6.88
CA ALA A 217 -25.60 -2.25 -8.28
C ALA A 217 -26.30 -3.62 -8.45
N LYS A 218 -26.12 -4.53 -7.47
CA LYS A 218 -26.83 -5.82 -7.41
C LYS A 218 -28.22 -5.73 -6.76
N GLY A 219 -28.70 -4.51 -6.47
CA GLY A 219 -30.04 -4.23 -5.94
C GLY A 219 -30.16 -4.15 -4.42
N ALA A 220 -29.03 -4.10 -3.68
CA ALA A 220 -29.03 -3.86 -2.25
C ALA A 220 -29.29 -2.38 -1.92
N THR A 221 -30.00 -2.12 -0.81
CA THR A 221 -30.02 -0.81 -0.17
C THR A 221 -28.83 -0.73 0.78
N VAL A 222 -27.85 0.13 0.47
CA VAL A 222 -26.64 0.28 1.28
C VAL A 222 -26.78 1.47 2.23
N LYS A 223 -26.55 1.23 3.52
CA LYS A 223 -26.48 2.25 4.58
C LYS A 223 -25.09 2.23 5.21
N GLU A 224 -24.69 3.35 5.81
CA GLU A 224 -23.33 3.54 6.34
C GLU A 224 -23.40 3.95 7.80
N ILE A 225 -22.52 3.39 8.62
CA ILE A 225 -22.20 3.83 9.98
C ILE A 225 -20.69 4.07 10.00
N LEU A 226 -20.30 5.32 9.84
CA LEU A 226 -18.90 5.74 9.90
C LEU A 226 -18.60 6.21 11.32
N VAL A 227 -17.75 5.46 12.01
CA VAL A 227 -17.38 5.69 13.40
C VAL A 227 -16.15 6.58 13.44
N PRO A 228 -16.19 7.74 14.12
CA PRO A 228 -15.03 8.62 14.23
C PRO A 228 -13.77 7.86 14.70
N GLU A 229 -12.64 8.08 14.04
CA GLU A 229 -11.38 7.35 14.32
C GLU A 229 -10.88 7.57 15.76
N SER A 230 -11.24 8.71 16.36
CA SER A 230 -10.94 9.03 17.77
C SER A 230 -11.82 8.30 18.78
N SER A 231 -12.83 7.51 18.35
CA SER A 231 -13.75 6.82 19.25
C SER A 231 -13.02 5.71 20.01
N THR A 232 -13.33 5.61 21.30
CA THR A 232 -12.86 4.53 22.19
C THR A 232 -14.01 3.67 22.71
N GLU A 233 -15.25 4.11 22.54
CA GLU A 233 -16.49 3.46 22.96
C GLU A 233 -17.38 3.15 21.76
N PHE A 234 -17.78 1.89 21.61
CA PHE A 234 -18.44 1.41 20.39
C PHE A 234 -19.87 0.91 20.59
N ASN A 235 -20.34 0.81 21.85
CA ASN A 235 -21.68 0.25 22.16
C ASN A 235 -22.82 1.00 21.46
N THR A 236 -22.77 2.33 21.40
CA THR A 236 -23.80 3.13 20.72
C THR A 236 -23.83 2.83 19.22
N PHE A 237 -22.69 2.71 18.57
CA PHE A 237 -22.59 2.40 17.16
C PHE A 237 -23.02 0.95 16.86
N ALA A 238 -22.72 0.00 17.76
CA ALA A 238 -23.19 -1.38 17.66
C ALA A 238 -24.74 -1.46 17.72
N ARG A 239 -25.38 -0.68 18.58
CA ARG A 239 -26.83 -0.55 18.61
C ARG A 239 -27.39 0.05 17.33
N GLN A 240 -26.76 1.11 16.83
CA GLN A 240 -27.16 1.71 15.55
C GLN A 240 -27.12 0.68 14.41
N LEU A 241 -26.11 -0.21 14.39
CA LEU A 241 -26.03 -1.30 13.41
C LEU A 241 -27.26 -2.21 13.51
N ILE A 242 -27.61 -2.67 14.70
CA ILE A 242 -28.74 -3.57 14.95
C ILE A 242 -30.05 -2.90 14.58
N ASP A 243 -30.24 -1.62 14.95
CA ASP A 243 -31.48 -0.84 14.70
C ASP A 243 -31.72 -0.65 13.19
N GLN A 244 -30.71 -0.71 12.36
CA GLN A 244 -30.84 -0.68 10.90
C GLN A 244 -31.45 -1.97 10.33
N LYS A 245 -31.54 -3.06 11.12
CA LYS A 245 -32.02 -4.38 10.73
C LYS A 245 -31.39 -4.87 9.44
N PRO A 246 -30.03 -5.00 9.40
CA PRO A 246 -29.35 -5.40 8.18
C PRO A 246 -29.63 -6.87 7.82
N ASP A 247 -29.75 -7.15 6.54
CA ASP A 247 -29.65 -8.50 5.99
C ASP A 247 -28.19 -8.96 5.90
N LEU A 248 -27.26 -7.99 5.86
CA LEU A 248 -25.82 -8.20 5.86
C LEU A 248 -25.12 -7.00 6.50
N ALA A 249 -24.20 -7.24 7.43
CA ALA A 249 -23.28 -6.23 7.94
C ALA A 249 -21.90 -6.44 7.32
N PHE A 250 -21.39 -5.43 6.63
CA PHE A 250 -20.01 -5.39 6.12
C PHE A 250 -19.17 -4.55 7.07
N VAL A 251 -18.23 -5.18 7.77
CA VAL A 251 -17.38 -4.48 8.74
C VAL A 251 -16.01 -4.22 8.14
N ALA A 252 -15.62 -2.93 8.05
CA ALA A 252 -14.31 -2.48 7.61
C ALA A 252 -13.57 -1.77 8.75
N TRP A 253 -12.76 -2.53 9.47
CA TRP A 253 -12.06 -2.05 10.65
C TRP A 253 -10.60 -2.49 10.68
N ALA A 254 -9.72 -1.63 11.21
CA ALA A 254 -8.29 -1.89 11.27
C ALA A 254 -7.65 -1.25 12.50
N GLY A 255 -6.52 -1.82 12.94
CA GLY A 255 -5.67 -1.24 13.98
C GLY A 255 -6.08 -1.55 15.41
N THR A 256 -5.52 -0.80 16.34
CA THR A 256 -5.51 -1.11 17.77
C THR A 256 -6.87 -1.13 18.47
N THR A 257 -7.89 -0.50 17.89
CA THR A 257 -9.26 -0.47 18.42
C THR A 257 -10.12 -1.67 17.98
N SER A 258 -9.59 -2.58 17.15
CA SER A 258 -10.34 -3.74 16.64
C SER A 258 -10.91 -4.60 17.77
N GLY A 259 -10.10 -4.89 18.80
CA GLY A 259 -10.54 -5.72 19.91
C GLY A 259 -11.76 -5.17 20.66
N SER A 260 -11.73 -3.89 21.05
CA SER A 260 -12.83 -3.23 21.74
C SER A 260 -14.06 -3.05 20.87
N MET A 261 -13.88 -2.81 19.57
CA MET A 261 -14.99 -2.74 18.62
C MET A 261 -15.71 -4.10 18.49
N TRP A 262 -14.97 -5.19 18.29
CA TRP A 262 -15.56 -6.54 18.20
C TRP A 262 -16.24 -6.95 19.49
N GLN A 263 -15.64 -6.61 20.64
CA GLN A 263 -16.26 -6.85 21.94
C GLN A 263 -17.61 -6.11 22.07
N ALA A 264 -17.69 -4.85 21.64
CA ALA A 264 -18.93 -4.08 21.68
C ALA A 264 -20.00 -4.69 20.77
N LEU A 265 -19.67 -5.10 19.53
CA LEU A 265 -20.59 -5.79 18.64
C LEU A 265 -21.13 -7.08 19.26
N SER A 266 -20.25 -7.86 19.91
CA SER A 266 -20.62 -9.10 20.59
C SER A 266 -21.57 -8.83 21.77
N GLN A 267 -21.22 -7.89 22.65
CA GLN A 267 -22.01 -7.55 23.84
C GLN A 267 -23.40 -7.00 23.50
N GLN A 268 -23.53 -6.30 22.38
CA GLN A 268 -24.82 -5.77 21.94
C GLN A 268 -25.64 -6.79 21.13
N GLY A 269 -25.12 -7.97 20.81
CA GLY A 269 -25.84 -9.01 20.07
C GLY A 269 -25.83 -8.83 18.54
N ALA A 270 -24.89 -8.09 17.99
CA ALA A 270 -24.84 -7.83 16.53
C ALA A 270 -24.70 -9.12 15.71
N PHE A 271 -24.00 -10.14 16.22
CA PHE A 271 -23.82 -11.43 15.56
C PHE A 271 -25.08 -12.30 15.46
N ASP A 272 -26.09 -12.02 16.27
CA ASP A 272 -27.39 -12.68 16.21
C ASP A 272 -28.40 -11.86 15.41
N ALA A 273 -28.14 -10.55 15.24
CA ALA A 273 -28.97 -9.64 14.50
C ALA A 273 -28.82 -9.73 12.99
N ALA A 274 -27.61 -10.05 12.50
CA ALA A 274 -27.32 -10.16 11.07
C ALA A 274 -26.08 -11.01 10.77
N PRO A 275 -26.01 -11.65 9.58
CA PRO A 275 -24.74 -12.15 9.03
C PRO A 275 -23.70 -11.03 8.95
N ILE A 276 -22.47 -11.32 9.36
CA ILE A 276 -21.36 -10.39 9.30
C ILE A 276 -20.30 -10.89 8.31
N VAL A 277 -19.82 -10.00 7.46
CA VAL A 277 -18.68 -10.20 6.57
C VAL A 277 -17.60 -9.19 6.94
N THR A 278 -16.37 -9.64 7.10
CA THR A 278 -15.21 -8.78 7.40
C THR A 278 -13.91 -9.44 6.94
N GLY A 279 -12.81 -8.69 6.93
CA GLY A 279 -11.46 -9.23 6.85
C GLY A 279 -11.07 -9.95 8.15
N LEU A 280 -10.26 -11.01 8.04
CA LEU A 280 -9.84 -11.78 9.20
C LEU A 280 -8.95 -10.96 10.18
N GLY A 281 -8.27 -9.95 9.68
CA GLY A 281 -7.31 -9.16 10.48
C GLY A 281 -5.97 -9.86 10.69
N ASP A 282 -5.13 -9.33 11.55
CA ASP A 282 -3.90 -9.96 11.97
C ASP A 282 -4.16 -11.09 12.99
N VAL A 283 -3.16 -11.98 13.15
CA VAL A 283 -3.27 -13.15 14.04
C VAL A 283 -3.59 -12.74 15.49
N ALA A 284 -3.10 -11.60 15.95
CA ALA A 284 -3.34 -11.12 17.31
C ALA A 284 -4.83 -10.74 17.53
N THR A 285 -5.57 -10.39 16.49
CA THR A 285 -6.99 -10.02 16.58
C THR A 285 -7.95 -11.21 16.55
N TYR A 286 -7.50 -12.43 16.21
CA TYR A 286 -8.38 -13.61 16.11
C TYR A 286 -9.13 -13.88 17.42
N GLY A 287 -8.47 -13.73 18.55
CA GLY A 287 -9.11 -13.90 19.86
C GLY A 287 -10.20 -12.87 20.18
N ALA A 288 -10.16 -11.68 19.56
CA ALA A 288 -11.12 -10.62 19.78
C ALA A 288 -12.51 -10.92 19.22
N PHE A 289 -12.58 -11.78 18.20
CA PHE A 289 -13.88 -12.25 17.67
C PHE A 289 -14.60 -13.18 18.66
N GLY A 290 -13.89 -13.85 19.56
CA GLY A 290 -14.46 -14.80 20.49
C GLY A 290 -15.26 -15.91 19.79
N GLU A 291 -16.21 -16.54 20.50
CA GLU A 291 -17.09 -17.60 19.93
C GLU A 291 -17.92 -17.11 18.75
N ALA A 292 -18.19 -15.79 18.66
CA ALA A 292 -18.91 -15.19 17.55
C ALA A 292 -18.09 -15.25 16.24
N GLY A 293 -16.78 -15.42 16.30
CA GLY A 293 -15.92 -15.60 15.10
C GLY A 293 -16.35 -16.78 14.22
N THR A 294 -16.95 -17.83 14.83
CA THR A 294 -17.47 -18.97 14.06
C THR A 294 -18.68 -18.63 13.19
N LYS A 295 -19.35 -17.51 13.44
CA LYS A 295 -20.52 -17.02 12.71
C LYS A 295 -20.16 -16.00 11.62
N ILE A 296 -18.89 -15.57 11.56
CA ILE A 296 -18.43 -14.56 10.60
C ILE A 296 -18.00 -15.24 9.30
N SER A 297 -18.37 -14.65 8.17
CA SER A 297 -17.81 -14.97 6.86
C SER A 297 -16.58 -14.08 6.62
N PHE A 298 -15.39 -14.69 6.67
CA PHE A 298 -14.17 -13.94 6.47
C PHE A 298 -13.79 -13.88 4.99
N LEU A 299 -13.85 -12.70 4.41
CA LEU A 299 -13.06 -12.40 3.23
C LEU A 299 -11.61 -12.24 3.67
N ASN A 300 -10.69 -12.75 2.88
CA ASN A 300 -9.30 -12.58 3.26
C ASN A 300 -8.39 -12.42 2.06
N HIS A 301 -7.40 -11.60 2.24
CA HIS A 301 -6.33 -11.47 1.26
C HIS A 301 -5.14 -12.37 1.60
N TYR A 302 -4.95 -12.78 2.86
CA TYR A 302 -3.99 -13.82 3.23
C TYR A 302 -4.09 -14.21 4.72
N PHE A 303 -3.75 -15.44 5.01
CA PHE A 303 -3.36 -15.96 6.32
C PHE A 303 -2.32 -17.09 6.10
N PRO A 304 -1.44 -17.37 7.05
CA PRO A 304 -0.38 -18.39 6.89
C PRO A 304 -0.94 -19.75 6.45
N GLY A 305 -0.43 -20.28 5.33
CA GLY A 305 -0.87 -21.54 4.74
C GLY A 305 -2.04 -21.42 3.75
N ALA A 306 -2.50 -20.21 3.41
CA ALA A 306 -3.57 -20.01 2.42
C ALA A 306 -3.09 -20.20 0.98
N GLY A 307 -1.86 -19.82 0.66
CA GLY A 307 -1.31 -19.85 -0.69
C GLY A 307 -1.01 -21.25 -1.21
N LYS A 308 -0.56 -22.15 -0.35
CA LYS A 308 -0.25 -23.57 -0.65
C LYS A 308 0.63 -23.77 -1.87
N ASN A 309 1.66 -22.92 -2.02
CA ASN A 309 2.59 -22.98 -3.16
C ASN A 309 4.06 -22.87 -2.69
N ASP A 310 5.02 -23.10 -3.61
CA ASP A 310 6.44 -23.11 -3.28
C ASP A 310 6.98 -21.71 -2.90
N VAL A 311 6.39 -20.64 -3.43
CA VAL A 311 6.81 -19.26 -3.10
C VAL A 311 6.39 -18.93 -1.67
N GLU A 312 5.17 -19.29 -1.25
CA GLU A 312 4.74 -19.16 0.14
C GLU A 312 5.68 -19.93 1.07
N LYS A 313 6.00 -21.18 0.70
CA LYS A 313 6.93 -22.00 1.49
C LYS A 313 8.28 -21.31 1.66
N LYS A 314 8.84 -20.71 0.61
CA LYS A 314 10.10 -19.95 0.68
C LYS A 314 9.99 -18.73 1.59
N MET A 315 8.88 -18.00 1.52
CA MET A 315 8.60 -16.88 2.42
C MET A 315 8.56 -17.33 3.89
N LEU A 316 7.86 -18.43 4.19
CA LEU A 316 7.77 -18.98 5.53
C LEU A 316 9.12 -19.47 6.05
N GLU A 317 9.89 -20.20 5.23
CA GLU A 317 11.25 -20.65 5.56
C GLU A 317 12.21 -19.48 5.87
N PHE A 318 12.10 -18.36 5.14
CA PHE A 318 12.90 -17.16 5.40
C PHE A 318 12.57 -16.56 6.78
N LEU A 319 11.29 -16.42 7.10
CA LEU A 319 10.85 -15.84 8.36
C LEU A 319 11.22 -16.72 9.57
N GLU A 320 11.10 -18.04 9.42
CA GLU A 320 11.39 -19.01 10.49
C GLU A 320 12.86 -18.95 10.93
N LYS A 321 13.80 -18.63 10.04
CA LYS A 321 15.22 -18.48 10.39
C LYS A 321 15.46 -17.43 11.50
N ASP A 322 14.62 -16.39 11.51
CA ASP A 322 14.68 -15.30 12.49
C ASP A 322 13.63 -15.45 13.61
N GLY A 323 12.97 -16.61 13.70
CA GLY A 323 11.89 -16.87 14.66
C GLY A 323 10.64 -16.02 14.41
N LYS A 324 10.48 -15.46 13.22
CA LYS A 324 9.33 -14.65 12.81
C LYS A 324 8.23 -15.50 12.22
N LYS A 325 7.01 -14.96 12.19
CA LYS A 325 5.85 -15.62 11.60
C LYS A 325 5.24 -14.73 10.53
N ALA A 326 4.71 -15.37 9.50
CA ALA A 326 3.91 -14.65 8.51
C ALA A 326 2.59 -14.21 9.11
N ASP A 327 2.07 -13.09 8.63
CA ASP A 327 0.78 -12.54 9.01
C ASP A 327 0.13 -11.87 7.78
N LEU A 328 -1.02 -11.30 7.97
CA LEU A 328 -1.95 -10.74 7.00
C LEU A 328 -1.30 -10.03 5.81
N PHE A 329 -0.32 -9.17 6.04
CA PHE A 329 0.34 -8.34 5.02
C PHE A 329 1.76 -8.76 4.64
N THR A 330 2.18 -9.91 5.13
CA THR A 330 3.49 -10.48 4.76
C THR A 330 3.62 -10.72 3.24
N PRO A 331 2.61 -11.28 2.54
CA PRO A 331 2.68 -11.43 1.09
C PRO A 331 2.73 -10.11 0.32
N ASP A 332 2.11 -9.05 0.84
CA ASP A 332 2.12 -7.74 0.19
C ASP A 332 3.53 -7.12 0.22
N GLY A 333 4.23 -7.30 1.35
CA GLY A 333 5.65 -6.95 1.45
C GLY A 333 6.51 -7.79 0.53
N PHE A 334 6.28 -9.09 0.48
CA PHE A 334 7.01 -10.01 -0.40
C PHE A 334 6.86 -9.61 -1.88
N ALA A 335 5.63 -9.36 -2.32
CA ALA A 335 5.35 -8.87 -3.68
C ALA A 335 6.04 -7.53 -3.96
N ALA A 336 6.08 -6.61 -2.99
CA ALA A 336 6.83 -5.35 -3.13
C ALA A 336 8.31 -5.60 -3.39
N GLY A 337 8.92 -6.56 -2.69
CA GLY A 337 10.31 -6.97 -2.92
C GLY A 337 10.54 -7.48 -4.33
N GLN A 338 9.67 -8.36 -4.82
CA GLN A 338 9.73 -8.88 -6.20
C GLN A 338 9.57 -7.75 -7.24
N MET A 339 8.63 -6.84 -7.02
CA MET A 339 8.39 -5.70 -7.92
C MET A 339 9.57 -4.71 -7.93
N ILE A 340 10.17 -4.41 -6.78
CA ILE A 340 11.38 -3.56 -6.69
C ILE A 340 12.52 -4.17 -7.50
N VAL A 341 12.78 -5.47 -7.32
CA VAL A 341 13.86 -6.17 -8.05
C VAL A 341 13.58 -6.18 -9.55
N GLN A 342 12.35 -6.46 -9.99
CA GLN A 342 11.96 -6.40 -11.41
C GLN A 342 12.16 -5.01 -11.99
N ALA A 343 11.69 -3.97 -11.29
CA ALA A 343 11.84 -2.58 -11.72
C ALA A 343 13.32 -2.21 -11.92
N VAL A 344 14.18 -2.54 -10.96
CA VAL A 344 15.62 -2.24 -11.05
C VAL A 344 16.33 -3.08 -12.11
N LYS A 345 15.94 -4.35 -12.27
CA LYS A 345 16.52 -5.27 -13.25
C LYS A 345 16.38 -4.75 -14.68
N GLU A 346 15.16 -4.34 -15.04
CA GLU A 346 14.86 -3.90 -16.40
C GLU A 346 15.08 -2.38 -16.58
N GLY A 347 14.72 -1.59 -15.55
CA GLY A 347 14.77 -0.12 -15.60
C GLY A 347 16.14 0.47 -15.28
N LYS A 348 17.05 -0.28 -14.65
CA LYS A 348 18.44 0.14 -14.36
C LYS A 348 18.52 1.53 -13.68
N GLY A 349 17.54 1.88 -12.83
CA GLY A 349 17.48 3.16 -12.12
C GLY A 349 16.85 4.33 -12.91
N ASP A 350 16.48 4.17 -14.17
CA ASP A 350 15.63 5.10 -14.89
C ASP A 350 14.16 4.87 -14.52
N VAL A 351 13.45 5.92 -14.07
CA VAL A 351 12.12 5.78 -13.53
C VAL A 351 11.09 5.40 -14.59
N ASP A 352 11.15 5.98 -15.79
CA ASP A 352 10.19 5.66 -16.85
C ASP A 352 10.40 4.23 -17.36
N ALA A 353 11.65 3.76 -17.43
CA ALA A 353 11.96 2.36 -17.74
C ALA A 353 11.49 1.41 -16.62
N MET A 354 11.62 1.78 -15.34
CA MET A 354 11.10 1.01 -14.20
C MET A 354 9.56 0.90 -14.25
N VAL A 355 8.85 1.97 -14.62
CA VAL A 355 7.41 1.96 -14.84
C VAL A 355 7.05 0.96 -15.94
N THR A 356 7.69 1.06 -17.10
CA THR A 356 7.47 0.13 -18.23
C THR A 356 7.75 -1.32 -17.84
N ALA A 357 8.78 -1.57 -17.02
CA ALA A 357 9.15 -2.91 -16.55
C ALA A 357 8.10 -3.56 -15.63
N LEU A 358 7.28 -2.75 -14.96
CA LEU A 358 6.20 -3.23 -14.10
C LEU A 358 4.85 -3.34 -14.82
N GLU A 359 4.62 -2.60 -15.89
CA GLU A 359 3.38 -2.70 -16.67
C GLU A 359 3.25 -4.08 -17.32
N GLY A 360 2.23 -4.83 -16.94
CA GLY A 360 2.01 -6.20 -17.41
C GLY A 360 2.93 -7.27 -16.78
N PHE A 361 3.69 -6.93 -15.74
CA PHE A 361 4.55 -7.88 -15.04
C PHE A 361 3.74 -9.00 -14.40
N LYS A 362 4.04 -10.23 -14.79
CA LYS A 362 3.44 -11.47 -14.26
C LYS A 362 4.47 -12.23 -13.44
N PHE A 363 4.07 -12.67 -12.26
CA PHE A 363 4.96 -13.38 -11.34
C PHE A 363 4.17 -14.29 -10.41
N ASP A 364 4.85 -15.31 -9.89
CA ASP A 364 4.34 -16.12 -8.81
C ASP A 364 4.71 -15.50 -7.47
N GLY A 365 3.71 -15.21 -6.66
CA GLY A 365 3.87 -14.71 -5.30
C GLY A 365 3.39 -15.73 -4.26
N PRO A 366 3.50 -15.41 -2.97
CA PRO A 366 3.07 -16.31 -1.90
C PRO A 366 1.59 -16.69 -1.96
N LYS A 367 0.75 -15.87 -2.59
CA LYS A 367 -0.69 -16.11 -2.77
C LYS A 367 -1.03 -16.90 -4.03
N GLY A 368 -0.08 -17.09 -4.95
CA GLY A 368 -0.23 -17.71 -6.26
C GLY A 368 0.15 -16.75 -7.39
N ALA A 369 -0.36 -17.02 -8.60
CA ALA A 369 -0.07 -16.19 -9.76
C ALA A 369 -0.65 -14.77 -9.60
N MET A 370 0.18 -13.78 -9.90
CA MET A 370 -0.12 -12.35 -9.80
C MET A 370 0.23 -11.63 -11.09
N GLU A 371 -0.47 -10.54 -11.37
CA GLU A 371 -0.22 -9.68 -12.52
C GLU A 371 -0.39 -8.20 -12.13
N VAL A 372 0.60 -7.38 -12.46
CA VAL A 372 0.46 -5.92 -12.46
C VAL A 372 -0.23 -5.52 -13.76
N ARG A 373 -1.49 -5.14 -13.71
CA ARG A 373 -2.25 -4.75 -14.91
C ARG A 373 -1.67 -3.49 -15.52
N ALA A 374 -1.37 -3.52 -16.83
CA ALA A 374 -0.66 -2.44 -17.51
C ALA A 374 -1.46 -1.13 -17.59
N GLY A 375 -2.79 -1.21 -17.66
CA GLY A 375 -3.64 -0.04 -17.90
C GLY A 375 -3.76 0.90 -16.69
N ASP A 376 -3.82 0.36 -15.48
CA ASP A 376 -4.08 1.15 -14.27
C ASP A 376 -3.21 0.75 -13.06
N HIS A 377 -2.28 -0.18 -13.25
CA HIS A 377 -1.33 -0.67 -12.25
C HIS A 377 -2.00 -1.38 -11.04
N ALA A 378 -3.23 -1.90 -11.22
CA ALA A 378 -3.85 -2.78 -10.25
C ALA A 378 -3.05 -4.07 -10.12
N LEU A 379 -2.89 -4.59 -8.89
CA LEU A 379 -2.36 -5.93 -8.69
C LEU A 379 -3.51 -6.95 -8.73
N ILE A 380 -3.55 -7.74 -9.78
CA ILE A 380 -4.50 -8.84 -9.93
C ILE A 380 -3.92 -10.06 -9.22
N GLN A 381 -4.61 -10.55 -8.21
CA GLN A 381 -4.09 -11.56 -7.27
C GLN A 381 -5.23 -12.39 -6.68
N PRO A 382 -4.98 -13.65 -6.28
CA PRO A 382 -5.97 -14.47 -5.60
C PRO A 382 -6.42 -13.85 -4.28
N MET A 383 -7.71 -14.06 -3.98
CA MET A 383 -8.31 -13.77 -2.68
C MET A 383 -8.84 -15.06 -2.06
N PHE A 384 -9.07 -15.04 -0.75
CA PHE A 384 -9.45 -16.23 -0.01
C PHE A 384 -10.76 -16.02 0.76
N GLN A 385 -11.56 -17.07 0.87
CA GLN A 385 -12.59 -17.17 1.88
C GLN A 385 -12.09 -18.02 3.02
N ALA A 386 -12.31 -17.58 4.25
CA ALA A 386 -11.88 -18.28 5.44
C ALA A 386 -13.00 -18.42 6.47
N LYS A 387 -12.84 -19.41 7.33
CA LYS A 387 -13.54 -19.56 8.61
C LYS A 387 -12.52 -19.49 9.72
N LEU A 388 -12.97 -19.07 10.90
CA LEU A 388 -12.16 -19.10 12.10
C LEU A 388 -12.68 -20.22 13.02
N ASN A 389 -11.82 -21.18 13.28
CA ASN A 389 -12.13 -22.35 14.12
C ASN A 389 -11.34 -22.28 15.42
N LYS A 390 -11.88 -22.91 16.45
CA LYS A 390 -11.20 -23.06 17.72
C LYS A 390 -10.39 -24.34 17.77
N ASP A 391 -9.11 -24.23 18.10
CA ASP A 391 -8.21 -25.36 18.34
C ASP A 391 -7.61 -25.20 19.77
N GLY A 392 -8.17 -25.95 20.71
CA GLY A 392 -7.88 -25.76 22.14
C GLY A 392 -8.21 -24.36 22.61
N SER A 393 -7.22 -23.60 23.06
CA SER A 393 -7.34 -22.18 23.46
C SER A 393 -7.11 -21.20 22.30
N ASN A 394 -6.67 -21.68 21.13
CA ASN A 394 -6.28 -20.84 20.00
C ASN A 394 -7.40 -20.75 18.97
N TRP A 395 -7.41 -19.65 18.24
CA TRP A 395 -8.23 -19.47 17.05
C TRP A 395 -7.38 -19.66 15.81
N VAL A 396 -7.82 -20.53 14.90
CA VAL A 396 -7.06 -20.93 13.71
C VAL A 396 -7.92 -20.72 12.46
N PRO A 397 -7.42 -20.02 11.44
CA PRO A 397 -8.13 -19.85 10.19
C PRO A 397 -8.11 -21.15 9.36
N GLU A 398 -9.24 -21.42 8.72
CA GLU A 398 -9.39 -22.52 7.76
C GLU A 398 -9.74 -21.94 6.39
N LEU A 399 -9.01 -22.38 5.37
CA LEU A 399 -9.30 -22.01 3.98
C LEU A 399 -10.59 -22.70 3.51
N VAL A 400 -11.60 -21.90 3.21
CA VAL A 400 -12.87 -22.35 2.61
C VAL A 400 -12.75 -22.42 1.10
N LYS A 401 -12.24 -21.35 0.48
CA LYS A 401 -12.12 -21.25 -0.98
C LYS A 401 -11.03 -20.25 -1.37
N THR A 402 -10.26 -20.60 -2.41
CA THR A 402 -9.42 -19.66 -3.16
C THR A 402 -10.23 -19.11 -4.33
N ILE A 403 -10.27 -17.78 -4.47
CA ILE A 403 -10.94 -17.09 -5.57
C ILE A 403 -9.85 -16.57 -6.50
N PRO A 404 -9.87 -16.96 -7.79
CA PRO A 404 -8.88 -16.48 -8.75
C PRO A 404 -8.87 -14.94 -8.84
N GLY A 405 -7.70 -14.36 -9.01
CA GLY A 405 -7.54 -12.91 -9.11
C GLY A 405 -8.46 -12.23 -10.13
N PRO A 406 -8.59 -12.77 -11.37
CA PRO A 406 -9.50 -12.21 -12.37
C PRO A 406 -10.98 -12.15 -11.95
N ASP A 407 -11.45 -13.11 -11.12
CA ASP A 407 -12.85 -13.19 -10.70
C ASP A 407 -13.24 -12.08 -9.70
N VAL A 408 -12.27 -11.49 -9.03
CA VAL A 408 -12.45 -10.41 -8.06
C VAL A 408 -11.76 -9.10 -8.45
N ALA A 409 -11.14 -9.08 -9.63
CA ALA A 409 -10.47 -7.90 -10.14
C ALA A 409 -11.43 -6.70 -10.25
N PRO A 410 -10.96 -5.47 -9.97
CA PRO A 410 -11.72 -4.27 -10.27
C PRO A 410 -11.87 -4.10 -11.80
N ALA A 411 -12.91 -3.39 -12.23
CA ALA A 411 -12.90 -2.83 -13.57
C ALA A 411 -11.63 -1.97 -13.75
N GLU A 412 -11.07 -1.97 -14.97
CA GLU A 412 -9.90 -1.14 -15.24
C GLU A 412 -10.26 0.34 -15.09
N ALA A 413 -9.46 1.09 -14.34
CA ALA A 413 -9.68 2.50 -14.13
C ALA A 413 -9.47 3.23 -15.48
N ALA A 414 -10.39 4.13 -15.83
CA ALA A 414 -10.22 4.98 -17.01
C ALA A 414 -9.00 5.89 -16.82
N LYS A 415 -8.12 5.93 -17.83
CA LYS A 415 -6.99 6.87 -17.88
C LYS A 415 -7.45 8.29 -18.12
#